data_54ce10bf9ccc3d41186ccf229f8da292
#
_entry.id   54ce10bf9ccc3d41186ccf229f8da292
#
_cell.length_a   1.000
_cell.length_b   1.000
_cell.length_c   1.000
_cell.angle_alpha   90.00
_cell.angle_beta   90.00
_cell.angle_gamma   90.00
#
_symmetry.space_group_name_H-M   'P 1'
#
loop_
_entity.id
_entity.type
_entity.pdbx_description
1 polymer ?
#
loop_
_entity_poly.entity_id
_entity_poly.type
_entity_poly.pdbx_seq_one_letter_code
_entity_poly.pdbx_strand_id
1 'polypeptide(L)'
;MHIKPPACLLAACLSLGAGNADAINFSASPTEAASIAREAYLYGFPVVEMYKTLYTQAVDTQGKNFKAPFNEIGNTAMVFTPRDTAFVTPNSDTPYSFLWMDLRAEPLVLTLPAIEDGRYYSTQLIDLYTQNFAYLGTRTTGNKGGNYMIAGPGWTGEKPAGIDAVIPCESAIAYGLYRTQLFDDKDLAKVKHIQSGYKVRPLSQFLGKPTPAAAPAVDWPAPVADMSDSPELFRYLSFMLAFAQPQPSEAALRERFRKIGIEPGQPFNLNELTLEQRTSLEDGIAAGKAEFAQFKHDKVDTHKITSGDLFGSREHLHNNYLYRYAGANMGIFGNSAAEANYIGYFVDNQQHPVDASRNRYTLHFNKDALPPANAFWSLTMYDGKTKLLVENPINRYLINSRMLSDLKRNADGSLTLYVQNQPPAGEWLNNWLPAPDGPFYGVLRIYMPKPEVASGAWKMPLLTPVVSQTAP
;
A
#
# COMPACT_ATOMS: atom_id res chain seq x y z
N MET A 1 9.78 72.73 -39.29
CA MET A 1 8.40 72.58 -38.87
C MET A 1 7.89 71.23 -39.41
N HIS A 2 8.09 70.14 -38.62
CA HIS A 2 7.72 68.78 -39.03
C HIS A 2 6.57 68.32 -38.16
N ILE A 3 5.45 68.10 -38.76
CA ILE A 3 4.22 67.59 -38.16
C ILE A 3 4.27 66.08 -38.23
N LYS A 4 4.25 65.43 -37.08
CA LYS A 4 4.06 63.95 -36.99
C LYS A 4 2.57 63.63 -37.01
N PRO A 5 2.13 62.53 -37.72
CA PRO A 5 0.77 62.05 -37.64
C PRO A 5 0.51 61.22 -36.39
N PRO A 6 -0.75 61.10 -35.92
CA PRO A 6 -1.11 60.35 -34.72
C PRO A 6 -1.13 58.87 -34.95
N ALA A 7 -0.69 58.10 -33.92
CA ALA A 7 -0.75 56.65 -33.90
C ALA A 7 -2.18 56.18 -33.68
N CYS A 8 -2.73 55.35 -34.62
CA CYS A 8 -3.92 54.56 -34.43
C CYS A 8 -3.65 53.42 -33.47
N LEU A 9 -4.32 53.38 -32.30
CA LEU A 9 -4.43 52.19 -31.46
C LEU A 9 -5.38 51.20 -32.15
N LEU A 10 -4.84 50.09 -32.62
CA LEU A 10 -5.63 48.92 -32.96
C LEU A 10 -5.99 48.19 -31.65
N ALA A 11 -7.25 48.22 -31.25
CA ALA A 11 -7.81 47.37 -30.21
C ALA A 11 -7.92 45.94 -30.78
N ALA A 12 -7.03 45.05 -30.33
CA ALA A 12 -7.17 43.64 -30.60
C ALA A 12 -8.28 43.08 -29.71
N CYS A 13 -9.44 42.81 -30.27
CA CYS A 13 -10.45 41.95 -29.64
C CYS A 13 -9.92 40.54 -29.54
N LEU A 14 -9.45 40.15 -28.34
CA LEU A 14 -9.28 38.76 -27.99
C LEU A 14 -10.66 38.11 -27.89
N SER A 15 -11.07 37.43 -28.96
CA SER A 15 -12.17 36.47 -28.93
C SER A 15 -11.68 35.29 -28.04
N LEU A 16 -12.20 35.24 -26.83
CA LEU A 16 -12.18 33.99 -26.03
C LEU A 16 -12.97 32.95 -26.84
N GLY A 17 -12.27 32.13 -27.62
CA GLY A 17 -12.80 30.90 -28.17
C GLY A 17 -13.22 30.04 -27.01
N ALA A 18 -14.52 29.76 -26.85
CA ALA A 18 -15.01 28.62 -26.12
C ALA A 18 -14.31 27.39 -26.75
N GLY A 19 -13.29 26.85 -26.06
CA GLY A 19 -12.69 25.59 -26.47
C GLY A 19 -13.80 24.54 -26.43
N ASN A 20 -14.17 24.03 -27.60
CA ASN A 20 -14.90 22.78 -27.68
C ASN A 20 -14.08 21.77 -26.83
N ALA A 21 -14.68 21.17 -25.84
CA ALA A 21 -14.13 19.98 -25.23
C ALA A 21 -13.97 18.99 -26.39
N ASP A 22 -12.71 18.63 -26.72
CA ASP A 22 -12.47 17.69 -27.80
C ASP A 22 -13.15 16.37 -27.40
N ALA A 23 -13.99 15.85 -28.27
CA ALA A 23 -14.71 14.60 -28.06
C ALA A 23 -13.68 13.48 -27.81
N ILE A 24 -14.03 12.53 -26.94
CA ILE A 24 -13.16 11.37 -26.63
C ILE A 24 -12.69 10.71 -27.94
N ASN A 25 -11.39 10.62 -28.14
CA ASN A 25 -10.80 9.93 -29.29
C ASN A 25 -10.97 8.41 -29.16
N PHE A 26 -12.13 7.90 -29.57
CA PHE A 26 -12.44 6.47 -29.53
C PHE A 26 -12.41 5.88 -30.94
N SER A 27 -11.30 5.26 -31.30
CA SER A 27 -11.02 4.77 -32.67
C SER A 27 -10.99 3.25 -32.81
N ALA A 28 -11.02 2.51 -31.69
CA ALA A 28 -10.99 1.05 -31.70
C ALA A 28 -12.35 0.46 -32.13
N SER A 29 -12.33 -0.68 -32.84
CA SER A 29 -13.53 -1.51 -33.05
C SER A 29 -14.02 -2.09 -31.72
N PRO A 30 -15.28 -2.52 -31.60
CA PRO A 30 -15.83 -3.04 -30.33
C PRO A 30 -15.00 -4.17 -29.70
N THR A 31 -14.58 -5.14 -30.52
CA THR A 31 -13.74 -6.26 -30.05
C THR A 31 -12.34 -5.79 -29.61
N GLU A 32 -11.73 -4.87 -30.38
CA GLU A 32 -10.44 -4.28 -30.02
C GLU A 32 -10.57 -3.44 -28.74
N ALA A 33 -11.65 -2.66 -28.61
CA ALA A 33 -11.91 -1.84 -27.46
C ALA A 33 -12.06 -2.67 -26.17
N ALA A 34 -12.81 -3.77 -26.19
CA ALA A 34 -12.92 -4.67 -25.04
C ALA A 34 -11.56 -5.27 -24.65
N SER A 35 -10.73 -5.67 -25.63
CA SER A 35 -9.38 -6.18 -25.36
C SER A 35 -8.47 -5.12 -24.73
N ILE A 36 -8.49 -3.89 -25.24
CA ILE A 36 -7.70 -2.78 -24.69
C ILE A 36 -8.23 -2.39 -23.32
N ALA A 37 -9.54 -2.35 -23.12
CA ALA A 37 -10.16 -2.02 -21.83
C ALA A 37 -9.78 -3.03 -20.75
N ARG A 38 -9.69 -4.34 -21.07
CA ARG A 38 -9.18 -5.36 -20.15
C ARG A 38 -7.74 -5.06 -19.72
N GLU A 39 -6.85 -4.74 -20.66
CA GLU A 39 -5.46 -4.40 -20.34
C GLU A 39 -5.38 -3.10 -19.53
N ALA A 40 -6.15 -2.08 -19.91
CA ALA A 40 -6.20 -0.80 -19.21
C ALA A 40 -6.79 -0.94 -17.79
N TYR A 41 -7.75 -1.85 -17.60
CA TYR A 41 -8.32 -2.16 -16.30
C TYR A 41 -7.27 -2.78 -15.38
N LEU A 42 -6.59 -3.84 -15.81
CA LEU A 42 -5.55 -4.49 -15.01
C LEU A 42 -4.35 -3.55 -14.72
N TYR A 43 -3.98 -2.73 -15.69
CA TYR A 43 -2.93 -1.72 -15.53
C TYR A 43 -3.35 -0.59 -14.59
N GLY A 44 -4.57 -0.07 -14.74
CA GLY A 44 -5.05 1.15 -14.12
C GLY A 44 -5.64 0.97 -12.72
N PHE A 45 -6.18 -0.19 -12.40
CA PHE A 45 -6.79 -0.46 -11.10
C PHE A 45 -5.90 -0.07 -9.91
N PRO A 46 -4.60 -0.46 -9.85
CA PRO A 46 -3.72 -0.03 -8.76
C PRO A 46 -3.54 1.48 -8.69
N VAL A 47 -3.48 2.16 -9.84
CA VAL A 47 -3.34 3.62 -9.93
C VAL A 47 -4.59 4.32 -9.38
N VAL A 48 -5.77 3.78 -9.67
CA VAL A 48 -7.06 4.33 -9.21
C VAL A 48 -7.27 4.06 -7.72
N GLU A 49 -6.90 2.89 -7.21
CA GLU A 49 -6.92 2.61 -5.76
C GLU A 49 -5.90 3.48 -4.99
N MET A 50 -4.72 3.75 -5.60
CA MET A 50 -3.76 4.72 -5.09
C MET A 50 -4.39 6.12 -5.00
N TYR A 51 -5.08 6.56 -6.06
CA TYR A 51 -5.78 7.85 -6.10
C TYR A 51 -6.87 7.97 -5.03
N LYS A 52 -7.68 6.94 -4.86
CA LYS A 52 -8.72 6.89 -3.83
C LYS A 52 -8.14 7.09 -2.42
N THR A 53 -6.99 6.48 -2.17
CA THR A 53 -6.27 6.66 -0.90
C THR A 53 -5.69 8.07 -0.78
N LEU A 54 -5.07 8.59 -1.85
CA LEU A 54 -4.55 9.96 -1.91
C LEU A 54 -5.64 10.97 -1.60
N TYR A 55 -6.79 10.86 -2.28
CA TYR A 55 -7.89 11.80 -2.11
C TYR A 55 -8.38 11.83 -0.66
N THR A 56 -8.64 10.66 -0.08
CA THR A 56 -9.17 10.57 1.30
C THR A 56 -8.16 10.98 2.37
N GLN A 57 -6.86 10.85 2.12
CA GLN A 57 -5.81 11.13 3.10
C GLN A 57 -5.20 12.53 2.98
N ALA A 58 -5.20 13.15 1.79
CA ALA A 58 -4.51 14.41 1.57
C ALA A 58 -5.35 15.50 0.91
N VAL A 59 -6.49 15.18 0.28
CA VAL A 59 -7.33 16.15 -0.45
C VAL A 59 -8.61 16.46 0.31
N ASP A 60 -9.36 15.46 0.75
CA ASP A 60 -10.61 15.63 1.49
C ASP A 60 -10.32 16.02 2.95
N THR A 61 -10.05 17.31 3.17
CA THR A 61 -9.67 17.86 4.48
C THR A 61 -10.77 17.73 5.54
N GLN A 62 -12.02 17.47 5.14
CA GLN A 62 -13.16 17.27 6.06
C GLN A 62 -13.48 15.78 6.28
N GLY A 63 -12.84 14.91 5.51
CA GLY A 63 -13.04 13.47 5.63
C GLY A 63 -12.40 12.87 6.88
N LYS A 64 -13.08 11.90 7.49
CA LYS A 64 -12.58 11.19 8.69
C LYS A 64 -11.23 10.49 8.50
N ASN A 65 -10.85 10.23 7.25
CA ASN A 65 -9.60 9.55 6.90
C ASN A 65 -8.47 10.53 6.54
N PHE A 66 -8.71 11.84 6.60
CA PHE A 66 -7.68 12.84 6.35
C PHE A 66 -6.48 12.65 7.31
N LYS A 67 -5.27 12.75 6.78
CA LYS A 67 -4.03 12.54 7.53
C LYS A 67 -3.18 13.81 7.61
N ALA A 68 -2.88 14.42 6.46
CA ALA A 68 -2.14 15.68 6.35
C ALA A 68 -2.27 16.22 4.90
N PRO A 69 -2.06 17.52 4.67
CA PRO A 69 -1.88 18.05 3.32
C PRO A 69 -0.68 17.44 2.61
N PHE A 70 -0.57 17.65 1.29
CA PHE A 70 0.65 17.30 0.56
C PHE A 70 1.89 17.94 1.20
N ASN A 71 2.98 17.19 1.17
CA ASN A 71 4.28 17.60 1.70
C ASN A 71 4.31 17.86 3.22
N GLU A 72 3.33 17.33 3.93
CA GLU A 72 3.26 17.31 5.39
C GLU A 72 3.10 15.88 5.91
N ILE A 73 3.64 15.61 7.11
CA ILE A 73 3.58 14.27 7.72
C ILE A 73 2.45 14.21 8.73
N GLY A 74 1.48 13.34 8.47
CA GLY A 74 0.42 12.98 9.41
C GLY A 74 0.83 11.80 10.29
N ASN A 75 0.99 12.03 11.60
CA ASN A 75 1.39 10.98 12.56
C ASN A 75 0.16 10.36 13.23
N THR A 76 0.11 9.03 13.26
CA THR A 76 -0.92 8.28 13.98
C THR A 76 -0.23 7.32 14.96
N ALA A 77 0.01 7.83 16.18
CA ALA A 77 0.62 7.02 17.24
C ALA A 77 -0.49 6.32 18.04
N MET A 78 -1.14 5.38 17.42
CA MET A 78 -2.14 4.51 18.05
C MET A 78 -2.00 3.10 17.48
N VAL A 79 -2.42 2.12 18.25
CA VAL A 79 -2.64 0.77 17.75
C VAL A 79 -4.08 0.62 17.33
N PHE A 80 -4.30 -0.18 16.30
CA PHE A 80 -5.65 -0.55 15.90
C PHE A 80 -6.32 -1.42 16.95
N THR A 81 -7.60 -1.21 17.15
CA THR A 81 -8.47 -1.96 18.02
C THR A 81 -9.68 -2.50 17.24
N PRO A 82 -10.54 -3.35 17.79
CA PRO A 82 -11.77 -3.78 17.13
C PRO A 82 -12.73 -2.64 16.74
N ARG A 83 -12.56 -1.44 17.32
CA ARG A 83 -13.36 -0.24 17.00
C ARG A 83 -12.92 0.45 15.73
N ASP A 84 -11.73 0.14 15.24
CA ASP A 84 -11.16 0.70 14.02
C ASP A 84 -11.61 -0.10 12.81
N THR A 85 -12.75 0.29 12.23
CA THR A 85 -13.42 -0.44 11.13
C THR A 85 -13.12 0.12 9.74
N ALA A 86 -12.29 1.15 9.63
CA ALA A 86 -11.98 1.83 8.36
C ALA A 86 -11.08 1.01 7.43
N PHE A 87 -10.28 0.09 7.99
CA PHE A 87 -9.36 -0.76 7.24
C PHE A 87 -9.51 -2.21 7.67
N VAL A 88 -9.52 -3.10 6.70
CA VAL A 88 -9.49 -4.54 6.94
C VAL A 88 -8.07 -5.01 7.21
N THR A 89 -7.91 -6.05 8.00
CA THR A 89 -6.61 -6.67 8.34
C THR A 89 -5.59 -5.66 8.91
N PRO A 90 -6.00 -4.77 9.87
CA PRO A 90 -5.14 -3.72 10.37
C PRO A 90 -3.89 -4.28 11.07
N ASN A 91 -2.78 -3.53 10.97
CA ASN A 91 -1.52 -3.89 11.61
C ASN A 91 -1.41 -3.21 12.99
N SER A 92 -1.28 -3.99 14.05
CA SER A 92 -1.14 -3.49 15.43
C SER A 92 0.31 -3.48 15.94
N ASP A 93 1.29 -3.86 15.10
CA ASP A 93 2.71 -3.90 15.52
C ASP A 93 3.42 -2.57 15.36
N THR A 94 3.02 -1.80 14.35
CA THR A 94 3.75 -0.60 13.92
C THR A 94 2.80 0.57 13.67
N PRO A 95 2.66 1.53 14.60
CA PRO A 95 2.00 2.81 14.31
C PRO A 95 2.56 3.49 13.07
N TYR A 96 1.66 4.14 12.31
CA TYR A 96 1.98 4.71 11.00
C TYR A 96 2.19 6.23 11.06
N SER A 97 3.05 6.72 10.12
CA SER A 97 3.01 8.10 9.67
C SER A 97 2.83 8.12 8.16
N PHE A 98 2.14 9.13 7.64
CA PHE A 98 1.67 9.22 6.26
C PHE A 98 2.20 10.49 5.62
N LEU A 99 2.72 10.39 4.41
CA LEU A 99 3.23 11.52 3.64
C LEU A 99 2.86 11.38 2.17
N TRP A 100 1.98 12.23 1.69
CA TRP A 100 1.76 12.39 0.25
C TRP A 100 2.69 13.47 -0.27
N MET A 101 3.54 13.12 -1.23
CA MET A 101 4.56 13.98 -1.82
C MET A 101 4.11 14.52 -3.17
N ASP A 102 4.11 15.84 -3.32
CA ASP A 102 4.02 16.53 -4.59
C ASP A 102 5.42 17.00 -5.01
N LEU A 103 6.00 16.33 -5.99
CA LEU A 103 7.37 16.53 -6.48
C LEU A 103 7.41 17.41 -7.74
N ARG A 104 6.29 18.02 -8.13
CA ARG A 104 6.19 18.79 -9.38
C ARG A 104 6.98 20.09 -9.37
N ALA A 105 7.05 20.77 -8.23
CA ALA A 105 7.76 22.04 -8.13
C ALA A 105 9.26 21.84 -7.87
N GLU A 106 9.60 20.96 -6.95
CA GLU A 106 10.97 20.66 -6.54
C GLU A 106 11.06 19.35 -5.76
N PRO A 107 12.27 18.77 -5.60
CA PRO A 107 12.47 17.61 -4.73
C PRO A 107 12.13 17.90 -3.27
N LEU A 108 11.80 16.85 -2.52
CA LEU A 108 11.57 16.90 -1.09
C LEU A 108 12.71 16.21 -0.33
N VAL A 109 13.10 16.78 0.80
CA VAL A 109 14.08 16.19 1.71
C VAL A 109 13.36 15.59 2.91
N LEU A 110 13.45 14.28 3.06
CA LEU A 110 12.99 13.55 4.21
C LEU A 110 14.12 13.48 5.24
N THR A 111 13.91 14.02 6.43
CA THR A 111 14.84 13.91 7.55
C THR A 111 14.31 12.87 8.52
N LEU A 112 15.08 11.83 8.78
CA LEU A 112 14.80 10.78 9.73
C LEU A 112 15.62 10.99 11.00
N PRO A 113 15.03 10.90 12.21
CA PRO A 113 15.78 10.99 13.45
C PRO A 113 16.63 9.73 13.67
N ALA A 114 17.61 9.81 14.54
CA ALA A 114 18.25 8.62 15.08
C ALA A 114 17.24 7.85 15.96
N ILE A 115 17.17 6.54 15.75
CA ILE A 115 16.27 5.63 16.47
C ILE A 115 17.14 4.59 17.17
N GLU A 116 16.78 4.20 18.39
CA GLU A 116 17.58 3.25 19.18
C GLU A 116 17.76 1.92 18.47
N ASP A 117 18.91 1.31 18.69
CA ASP A 117 19.20 -0.04 18.20
C ASP A 117 18.20 -1.06 18.74
N GLY A 118 17.81 -2.01 17.89
CA GLY A 118 16.81 -3.03 18.21
C GLY A 118 15.35 -2.60 18.02
N ARG A 119 15.08 -1.34 17.65
CA ARG A 119 13.75 -0.93 17.17
C ARG A 119 13.71 -0.97 15.66
N TYR A 120 12.77 -1.71 15.11
CA TYR A 120 12.48 -1.68 13.69
C TYR A 120 11.71 -0.40 13.32
N TYR A 121 12.12 0.23 12.23
CA TYR A 121 11.32 1.22 11.52
C TYR A 121 11.58 1.15 10.02
N SER A 122 10.63 1.58 9.24
CA SER A 122 10.78 1.72 7.80
C SER A 122 9.98 2.90 7.27
N THR A 123 10.49 3.54 6.22
CA THR A 123 9.75 4.42 5.34
C THR A 123 9.68 3.75 3.99
N GLN A 124 8.52 3.22 3.66
CA GLN A 124 8.22 2.63 2.36
C GLN A 124 7.87 3.77 1.41
N LEU A 125 8.61 3.90 0.30
CA LEU A 125 8.39 4.90 -0.73
C LEU A 125 7.70 4.22 -1.92
N ILE A 126 6.52 4.73 -2.27
CA ILE A 126 5.59 4.11 -3.21
C ILE A 126 5.25 5.12 -4.30
N ASP A 127 5.36 4.72 -5.57
CA ASP A 127 4.98 5.52 -6.71
C ASP A 127 3.48 5.42 -7.04
N LEU A 128 3.01 6.16 -8.05
CA LEU A 128 1.60 6.12 -8.47
C LEU A 128 1.14 4.78 -9.04
N TYR A 129 2.07 3.90 -9.40
CA TYR A 129 1.77 2.57 -9.87
C TYR A 129 1.64 1.53 -8.76
N THR A 130 1.72 1.98 -7.49
CA THR A 130 1.79 1.13 -6.28
C THR A 130 3.06 0.28 -6.18
N GLN A 131 4.14 0.67 -6.89
CA GLN A 131 5.43 0.01 -6.80
C GLN A 131 6.25 0.59 -5.65
N ASN A 132 6.96 -0.27 -4.94
CA ASN A 132 7.86 0.11 -3.88
C ASN A 132 9.21 0.52 -4.48
N PHE A 133 9.41 1.79 -4.82
CA PHE A 133 10.63 2.21 -5.49
C PHE A 133 11.84 2.36 -4.56
N ALA A 134 11.63 2.56 -3.26
CA ALA A 134 12.71 2.55 -2.27
C ALA A 134 12.19 2.32 -0.85
N TYR A 135 13.12 2.03 0.04
CA TYR A 135 12.92 1.97 1.48
C TYR A 135 14.02 2.75 2.20
N LEU A 136 13.64 3.42 3.30
CA LEU A 136 14.56 3.99 4.29
C LEU A 136 14.26 3.31 5.63
N GLY A 137 15.25 3.10 6.46
CA GLY A 137 15.03 2.51 7.78
C GLY A 137 16.00 1.40 8.13
N THR A 138 15.65 0.62 9.13
CA THR A 138 16.51 -0.37 9.78
C THR A 138 17.22 -1.28 8.79
N ARG A 139 16.52 -1.76 7.76
CA ARG A 139 17.09 -2.68 6.77
C ARG A 139 18.05 -2.01 5.79
N THR A 140 17.75 -0.80 5.34
CA THR A 140 18.41 -0.17 4.18
C THR A 140 19.41 0.91 4.56
N THR A 141 19.04 1.79 5.49
CA THR A 141 19.85 2.95 5.89
C THR A 141 20.29 2.88 7.36
N GLY A 142 19.85 1.88 8.09
CA GLY A 142 20.13 1.72 9.50
C GLY A 142 19.39 2.74 10.38
N ASN A 143 19.71 2.73 11.69
CA ASN A 143 18.97 3.49 12.70
C ASN A 143 19.60 4.86 13.07
N LYS A 144 20.66 5.29 12.38
CA LYS A 144 21.36 6.56 12.72
C LYS A 144 20.62 7.82 12.27
N GLY A 145 19.53 7.66 11.52
CA GLY A 145 18.83 8.79 10.88
C GLY A 145 19.55 9.27 9.63
N GLY A 146 19.14 10.45 9.13
CA GLY A 146 19.75 11.06 7.94
C GLY A 146 18.79 11.93 7.14
N ASN A 147 19.30 12.51 6.05
CA ASN A 147 18.56 13.34 5.12
C ASN A 147 18.55 12.68 3.74
N TYR A 148 17.38 12.36 3.24
CA TYR A 148 17.18 11.64 1.99
C TYR A 148 16.33 12.49 1.05
N MET A 149 16.82 12.75 -0.16
CA MET A 149 16.12 13.57 -1.12
C MET A 149 15.32 12.70 -2.09
N ILE A 150 14.02 12.95 -2.17
CA ILE A 150 13.14 12.31 -3.16
C ILE A 150 13.00 13.27 -4.33
N ALA A 151 13.46 12.84 -5.50
CA ALA A 151 13.48 13.64 -6.72
C ALA A 151 12.43 13.14 -7.71
N GLY A 152 11.53 14.02 -8.16
CA GLY A 152 10.53 13.73 -9.16
C GLY A 152 11.10 13.55 -10.57
N PRO A 153 10.26 13.18 -11.55
CA PRO A 153 10.67 12.99 -12.94
C PRO A 153 11.34 14.26 -13.51
N GLY A 154 12.42 14.07 -14.26
CA GLY A 154 13.12 15.17 -14.91
C GLY A 154 14.09 15.97 -14.04
N TRP A 155 14.23 15.66 -12.77
CA TRP A 155 15.29 16.25 -11.97
C TRP A 155 16.67 15.72 -12.40
N THR A 156 17.59 16.63 -12.72
CA THR A 156 18.92 16.31 -13.26
C THR A 156 20.06 16.95 -12.47
N GLY A 157 19.77 17.53 -11.29
CA GLY A 157 20.76 18.19 -10.47
C GLY A 157 21.76 17.23 -9.81
N GLU A 158 22.86 17.78 -9.31
CA GLU A 158 23.82 17.02 -8.50
C GLU A 158 23.30 16.84 -7.06
N LYS A 159 23.80 15.79 -6.37
CA LYS A 159 23.47 15.57 -4.96
C LYS A 159 23.93 16.75 -4.10
N PRO A 160 23.01 17.47 -3.43
CA PRO A 160 23.37 18.61 -2.59
C PRO A 160 24.14 18.20 -1.33
N ALA A 161 24.91 19.15 -0.77
CA ALA A 161 25.57 18.94 0.51
C ALA A 161 24.55 18.70 1.64
N GLY A 162 24.88 17.82 2.57
CA GLY A 162 24.00 17.45 3.68
C GLY A 162 22.90 16.42 3.33
N ILE A 163 22.86 15.96 2.09
CA ILE A 163 21.98 14.87 1.62
C ILE A 163 22.78 13.57 1.59
N ASP A 164 22.28 12.53 2.25
CA ASP A 164 22.90 11.21 2.28
C ASP A 164 22.70 10.45 0.97
N ALA A 165 21.49 10.48 0.45
CA ALA A 165 21.16 9.88 -0.85
C ALA A 165 20.08 10.66 -1.60
N VAL A 166 20.16 10.62 -2.95
CA VAL A 166 19.10 11.06 -3.87
C VAL A 166 18.36 9.82 -4.36
N ILE A 167 17.06 9.82 -4.21
CA ILE A 167 16.18 8.73 -4.57
C ILE A 167 15.25 9.22 -5.68
N PRO A 168 15.43 8.76 -6.93
CA PRO A 168 14.55 9.16 -8.02
C PRO A 168 13.20 8.46 -7.91
N CYS A 169 12.14 9.21 -8.20
CA CYS A 169 10.78 8.70 -8.35
C CYS A 169 10.32 8.90 -9.78
N GLU A 170 9.74 7.88 -10.41
CA GLU A 170 9.25 7.95 -11.78
C GLU A 170 7.91 8.68 -11.93
N SER A 171 7.19 8.94 -10.82
CA SER A 171 5.97 9.71 -10.82
C SER A 171 6.13 11.05 -10.08
N ALA A 172 5.37 12.06 -10.52
CA ALA A 172 5.42 13.40 -9.94
C ALA A 172 4.72 13.49 -8.57
N ILE A 173 3.88 12.51 -8.26
CA ILE A 173 3.24 12.33 -6.96
C ILE A 173 3.70 10.98 -6.40
N ALA A 174 4.01 10.91 -5.12
CA ALA A 174 4.45 9.69 -4.46
C ALA A 174 3.90 9.60 -3.04
N TYR A 175 3.99 8.41 -2.45
CA TYR A 175 3.52 8.14 -1.11
C TYR A 175 4.65 7.61 -0.23
N GLY A 176 4.82 8.21 0.94
CA GLY A 176 5.71 7.76 2.01
C GLY A 176 4.89 7.16 3.15
N LEU A 177 5.02 5.87 3.38
CA LEU A 177 4.35 5.15 4.47
C LEU A 177 5.39 4.75 5.51
N TYR A 178 5.37 5.42 6.66
CA TYR A 178 6.29 5.17 7.76
C TYR A 178 5.69 4.13 8.71
N ARG A 179 6.53 3.20 9.15
CA ARG A 179 6.20 2.21 10.18
C ARG A 179 7.22 2.35 11.30
N THR A 180 6.75 2.56 12.53
CA THR A 180 7.59 2.64 13.72
C THR A 180 7.16 1.54 14.68
N GLN A 181 8.03 0.58 14.99
CA GLN A 181 7.68 -0.53 15.86
C GLN A 181 7.28 -0.03 17.25
N LEU A 182 6.12 -0.50 17.73
CA LEU A 182 5.66 -0.35 19.10
C LEU A 182 6.05 -1.61 19.87
N PHE A 183 6.68 -1.45 21.02
CA PHE A 183 7.11 -2.60 21.83
C PHE A 183 5.99 -3.13 22.71
N ASP A 184 5.28 -2.24 23.37
CA ASP A 184 4.09 -2.47 24.19
C ASP A 184 3.32 -1.15 24.40
N ASP A 185 2.22 -1.18 25.14
CA ASP A 185 1.38 0.01 25.38
C ASP A 185 2.11 1.14 26.11
N LYS A 186 3.12 0.82 26.95
CA LYS A 186 3.91 1.80 27.70
C LYS A 186 4.90 2.55 26.81
N ASP A 187 5.26 1.96 25.68
CA ASP A 187 6.19 2.49 24.69
C ASP A 187 5.56 3.57 23.77
N LEU A 188 4.25 3.75 23.82
CA LEU A 188 3.53 4.66 22.92
C LEU A 188 4.07 6.10 22.97
N ALA A 189 4.45 6.60 24.14
CA ALA A 189 5.04 7.94 24.29
C ALA A 189 6.35 8.07 23.52
N LYS A 190 7.18 7.02 23.47
CA LYS A 190 8.44 6.98 22.73
C LYS A 190 8.19 6.92 21.24
N VAL A 191 7.22 6.13 20.77
CA VAL A 191 6.80 6.13 19.37
C VAL A 191 6.33 7.52 18.93
N LYS A 192 5.53 8.22 19.73
CA LYS A 192 5.13 9.61 19.47
C LYS A 192 6.34 10.54 19.33
N HIS A 193 7.32 10.39 20.21
CA HIS A 193 8.55 11.18 20.14
C HIS A 193 9.33 10.91 18.85
N ILE A 194 9.50 9.65 18.47
CA ILE A 194 10.15 9.26 17.20
C ILE A 194 9.39 9.85 16.02
N GLN A 195 8.08 9.67 15.95
CA GLN A 195 7.26 10.19 14.87
C GLN A 195 7.33 11.72 14.76
N SER A 196 7.42 12.44 15.89
CA SER A 196 7.62 13.89 15.89
C SER A 196 8.97 14.31 15.32
N GLY A 197 9.93 13.41 15.26
CA GLY A 197 11.25 13.59 14.67
C GLY A 197 11.29 13.45 13.14
N TYR A 198 10.31 12.79 12.53
CA TYR A 198 10.19 12.73 11.07
C TYR A 198 9.89 14.12 10.52
N LYS A 199 10.67 14.57 9.53
CA LYS A 199 10.48 15.87 8.88
C LYS A 199 10.50 15.71 7.38
N VAL A 200 9.75 16.57 6.71
CA VAL A 200 9.79 16.76 5.27
C VAL A 200 9.95 18.24 4.98
N ARG A 201 10.81 18.58 4.03
CA ARG A 201 11.06 19.97 3.61
C ARG A 201 11.29 20.02 2.11
N PRO A 202 10.80 21.03 1.38
CA PRO A 202 11.24 21.34 0.03
C PRO A 202 12.77 21.50 -0.02
N LEU A 203 13.40 21.13 -1.11
CA LEU A 203 14.85 21.20 -1.27
C LEU A 203 15.37 22.65 -1.11
N SER A 204 14.66 23.62 -1.66
CA SER A 204 14.98 25.04 -1.52
C SER A 204 15.06 25.47 -0.05
N GLN A 205 14.06 25.07 0.76
CA GLN A 205 14.02 25.33 2.20
C GLN A 205 15.17 24.63 2.93
N PHE A 206 15.48 23.38 2.58
CA PHE A 206 16.59 22.64 3.17
C PHE A 206 17.94 23.33 2.93
N LEU A 207 18.13 23.90 1.73
CA LEU A 207 19.35 24.58 1.32
C LEU A 207 19.39 26.07 1.69
N GLY A 208 18.31 26.63 2.27
CA GLY A 208 18.21 28.06 2.52
C GLY A 208 18.21 28.90 1.22
N LYS A 209 17.69 28.37 0.13
CA LYS A 209 17.56 28.99 -1.18
C LYS A 209 16.15 29.55 -1.43
N PRO A 210 16.00 30.51 -2.37
CA PRO A 210 14.66 30.95 -2.77
C PRO A 210 13.78 29.79 -3.24
N THR A 211 12.53 29.81 -2.82
CA THR A 211 11.53 28.82 -3.26
C THR A 211 11.23 29.00 -4.74
N PRO A 212 11.23 27.94 -5.56
CA PRO A 212 10.82 28.03 -6.95
C PRO A 212 9.33 28.35 -7.06
N ALA A 213 8.87 28.66 -8.28
CA ALA A 213 7.45 28.85 -8.54
C ALA A 213 6.66 27.59 -8.15
N ALA A 214 5.52 27.76 -7.50
CA ALA A 214 4.64 26.66 -7.16
C ALA A 214 4.15 25.93 -8.44
N ALA A 215 3.98 24.62 -8.35
CA ALA A 215 3.35 23.88 -9.41
C ALA A 215 1.89 24.37 -9.62
N PRO A 216 1.34 24.25 -10.83
CA PRO A 216 -0.07 24.61 -11.08
C PRO A 216 -1.01 23.89 -10.12
N ALA A 217 -2.05 24.58 -9.65
CA ALA A 217 -3.07 23.97 -8.84
C ALA A 217 -3.75 22.81 -9.60
N VAL A 218 -4.13 21.77 -8.86
CA VAL A 218 -4.83 20.61 -9.41
C VAL A 218 -6.26 20.60 -8.88
N ASP A 219 -7.21 20.49 -9.77
CA ASP A 219 -8.61 20.20 -9.42
C ASP A 219 -8.76 18.69 -9.29
N TRP A 220 -8.74 18.20 -8.05
CA TRP A 220 -8.78 16.77 -7.73
C TRP A 220 -10.22 16.25 -7.83
N PRO A 221 -10.58 15.42 -8.82
CA PRO A 221 -11.95 14.92 -8.96
C PRO A 221 -12.35 14.02 -7.78
N ALA A 222 -13.46 14.34 -7.14
CA ALA A 222 -13.96 13.53 -6.01
C ALA A 222 -14.23 12.08 -6.45
N PRO A 223 -13.80 11.08 -5.65
CA PRO A 223 -14.06 9.67 -5.93
C PRO A 223 -15.56 9.37 -5.93
N VAL A 224 -16.04 8.59 -6.91
CA VAL A 224 -17.38 8.01 -6.92
C VAL A 224 -17.34 6.58 -6.35
N ALA A 225 -18.49 6.09 -5.90
CA ALA A 225 -18.57 4.84 -5.14
C ALA A 225 -18.02 3.62 -5.90
N ASP A 226 -18.24 3.55 -7.19
CA ASP A 226 -17.88 2.44 -8.09
C ASP A 226 -16.67 2.73 -8.99
N MET A 227 -15.88 3.75 -8.65
CA MET A 227 -14.78 4.23 -9.49
C MET A 227 -13.77 3.16 -9.92
N SER A 228 -13.58 2.12 -9.12
CA SER A 228 -12.63 1.03 -9.41
C SER A 228 -13.27 -0.17 -10.09
N ASP A 229 -14.60 -0.21 -10.17
CA ASP A 229 -15.38 -1.38 -10.61
C ASP A 229 -16.23 -1.13 -11.87
N SER A 230 -16.22 0.09 -12.40
CA SER A 230 -16.97 0.54 -13.55
C SER A 230 -16.08 1.27 -14.56
N PRO A 231 -16.57 1.68 -15.73
CA PRO A 231 -15.83 2.52 -16.68
C PRO A 231 -15.35 3.87 -16.14
N GLU A 232 -15.85 4.33 -14.98
CA GLU A 232 -15.30 5.47 -14.25
C GLU A 232 -13.80 5.30 -13.97
N LEU A 233 -13.31 4.06 -13.81
CA LEU A 233 -11.88 3.77 -13.65
C LEU A 233 -11.04 4.47 -14.72
N PHE A 234 -11.47 4.49 -15.96
CA PHE A 234 -10.70 5.08 -17.08
C PHE A 234 -10.62 6.60 -16.99
N ARG A 235 -11.65 7.25 -16.41
CA ARG A 235 -11.63 8.70 -16.12
C ARG A 235 -10.54 9.04 -15.11
N TYR A 236 -10.50 8.32 -13.99
CA TYR A 236 -9.47 8.54 -12.97
C TYR A 236 -8.08 8.10 -13.43
N LEU A 237 -8.01 7.04 -14.23
CA LEU A 237 -6.74 6.62 -14.84
C LEU A 237 -6.19 7.70 -15.76
N SER A 238 -7.00 8.23 -16.69
CA SER A 238 -6.60 9.32 -17.59
C SER A 238 -6.08 10.53 -16.82
N PHE A 239 -6.79 10.94 -15.78
CA PHE A 239 -6.40 12.02 -14.88
C PHE A 239 -5.04 11.73 -14.19
N MET A 240 -4.87 10.56 -13.60
CA MET A 240 -3.65 10.22 -12.84
C MET A 240 -2.43 10.04 -13.72
N LEU A 241 -2.61 9.61 -14.96
CA LEU A 241 -1.51 9.46 -15.91
C LEU A 241 -0.82 10.78 -16.29
N ALA A 242 -1.43 11.94 -16.00
CA ALA A 242 -0.75 13.24 -16.10
C ALA A 242 0.45 13.39 -15.17
N PHE A 243 0.44 12.67 -14.05
CA PHE A 243 1.49 12.72 -13.03
C PHE A 243 2.51 11.58 -13.14
N ALA A 244 2.34 10.71 -14.14
CA ALA A 244 3.15 9.50 -14.31
C ALA A 244 3.63 9.36 -15.76
N GLN A 245 4.87 9.72 -16.01
CA GLN A 245 5.49 9.58 -17.34
C GLN A 245 5.55 8.10 -17.75
N PRO A 246 5.28 7.79 -19.03
CA PRO A 246 5.38 6.41 -19.50
C PRO A 246 6.85 5.96 -19.48
N GLN A 247 7.07 4.80 -18.93
CA GLN A 247 8.36 4.12 -19.10
C GLN A 247 8.48 3.59 -20.53
N PRO A 248 9.70 3.48 -21.09
CA PRO A 248 9.88 2.97 -22.44
C PRO A 248 9.21 1.61 -22.70
N SER A 249 9.20 0.73 -21.70
CA SER A 249 8.55 -0.59 -21.76
C SER A 249 7.02 -0.53 -21.79
N GLU A 250 6.41 0.60 -21.45
CA GLU A 250 4.97 0.82 -21.40
C GLU A 250 4.44 1.71 -22.54
N ALA A 251 5.33 2.31 -23.33
CA ALA A 251 4.96 3.28 -24.36
C ALA A 251 3.95 2.69 -25.38
N ALA A 252 4.21 1.49 -25.87
CA ALA A 252 3.31 0.82 -26.82
C ALA A 252 1.94 0.48 -26.19
N LEU A 253 1.91 0.08 -24.92
CA LEU A 253 0.68 -0.20 -24.21
C LEU A 253 -0.15 1.07 -24.02
N ARG A 254 0.50 2.16 -23.60
CA ARG A 254 -0.15 3.47 -23.41
C ARG A 254 -0.67 4.06 -24.73
N GLU A 255 0.01 3.82 -25.83
CA GLU A 255 -0.46 4.20 -27.18
C GLU A 255 -1.73 3.42 -27.57
N ARG A 256 -1.84 2.16 -27.19
CA ARG A 256 -3.08 1.39 -27.35
C ARG A 256 -4.22 1.95 -26.55
N PHE A 257 -3.98 2.41 -25.33
CA PHE A 257 -5.01 3.01 -24.46
C PHE A 257 -5.65 4.26 -25.10
N ARG A 258 -4.88 5.03 -25.87
CA ARG A 258 -5.42 6.18 -26.61
C ARG A 258 -6.54 5.81 -27.58
N LYS A 259 -6.50 4.59 -28.16
CA LYS A 259 -7.54 4.12 -29.08
C LYS A 259 -8.92 3.99 -28.43
N ILE A 260 -9.00 3.94 -27.10
CA ILE A 260 -10.24 3.94 -26.32
C ILE A 260 -10.40 5.23 -25.50
N GLY A 261 -9.64 6.28 -25.86
CA GLY A 261 -9.77 7.61 -25.28
C GLY A 261 -9.03 7.84 -23.97
N ILE A 262 -8.20 6.91 -23.49
CA ILE A 262 -7.42 7.11 -22.28
C ILE A 262 -6.12 7.84 -22.62
N GLU A 263 -6.09 9.15 -22.35
CA GLU A 263 -4.94 10.02 -22.61
C GLU A 263 -4.53 10.77 -21.35
N PRO A 264 -3.21 10.87 -21.07
CA PRO A 264 -2.70 11.51 -19.86
C PRO A 264 -3.22 12.95 -19.69
N GLY A 265 -3.96 13.19 -18.59
CA GLY A 265 -4.49 14.51 -18.25
C GLY A 265 -5.65 15.00 -19.10
N GLN A 266 -6.11 14.22 -20.07
CA GLN A 266 -7.29 14.59 -20.87
C GLN A 266 -8.58 14.17 -20.16
N PRO A 267 -9.66 14.96 -20.29
CA PRO A 267 -10.96 14.57 -19.78
C PRO A 267 -11.43 13.25 -20.41
N PHE A 268 -11.96 12.35 -19.60
CA PHE A 268 -12.61 11.14 -20.07
C PHE A 268 -14.08 11.18 -19.62
N ASN A 269 -14.97 11.59 -20.51
CA ASN A 269 -16.37 11.80 -20.19
C ASN A 269 -17.23 10.63 -20.71
N LEU A 270 -17.72 9.79 -19.82
CA LEU A 270 -18.54 8.63 -20.18
C LEU A 270 -19.83 8.99 -20.93
N ASN A 271 -20.34 10.21 -20.77
CA ASN A 271 -21.57 10.66 -21.47
C ASN A 271 -21.35 10.91 -22.97
N GLU A 272 -20.12 11.02 -23.41
CA GLU A 272 -19.77 11.21 -24.83
C GLU A 272 -19.64 9.86 -25.57
N LEU A 273 -19.60 8.75 -24.85
CA LEU A 273 -19.51 7.42 -25.43
C LEU A 273 -20.87 6.92 -25.92
N THR A 274 -20.87 6.26 -27.08
CA THR A 274 -22.02 5.51 -27.57
C THR A 274 -22.29 4.31 -26.64
N LEU A 275 -23.49 3.73 -26.74
CA LEU A 275 -23.82 2.52 -25.96
C LEU A 275 -22.86 1.37 -26.30
N GLU A 276 -22.52 1.16 -27.57
CA GLU A 276 -21.60 0.12 -28.00
C GLU A 276 -20.19 0.31 -27.42
N GLN A 277 -19.67 1.55 -27.44
CA GLN A 277 -18.37 1.87 -26.83
C GLN A 277 -18.36 1.59 -25.32
N ARG A 278 -19.42 2.01 -24.62
CA ARG A 278 -19.57 1.80 -23.18
C ARG A 278 -19.66 0.32 -22.84
N THR A 279 -20.46 -0.46 -23.58
CA THR A 279 -20.54 -1.92 -23.42
C THR A 279 -19.19 -2.58 -23.64
N SER A 280 -18.41 -2.16 -24.66
CA SER A 280 -17.06 -2.69 -24.89
C SER A 280 -16.12 -2.45 -23.71
N LEU A 281 -16.21 -1.29 -23.06
CA LEU A 281 -15.42 -1.00 -21.84
C LEU A 281 -15.85 -1.88 -20.67
N GLU A 282 -17.14 -2.09 -20.46
CA GLU A 282 -17.70 -2.95 -19.42
C GLU A 282 -17.31 -4.40 -19.64
N ASP A 283 -17.36 -4.91 -20.86
CA ASP A 283 -16.90 -6.24 -21.24
C ASP A 283 -15.41 -6.44 -20.94
N GLY A 284 -14.58 -5.43 -21.21
CA GLY A 284 -13.16 -5.45 -20.89
C GLY A 284 -12.89 -5.51 -19.39
N ILE A 285 -13.63 -4.73 -18.59
CA ILE A 285 -13.54 -4.80 -17.10
C ILE A 285 -13.95 -6.18 -16.60
N ALA A 286 -15.07 -6.73 -17.11
CA ALA A 286 -15.54 -8.06 -16.73
C ALA A 286 -14.51 -9.13 -17.07
N ALA A 287 -13.89 -9.07 -18.25
CA ALA A 287 -12.82 -9.97 -18.65
C ALA A 287 -11.58 -9.85 -17.74
N GLY A 288 -11.18 -8.65 -17.35
CA GLY A 288 -10.07 -8.43 -16.40
C GLY A 288 -10.36 -9.01 -15.01
N LYS A 289 -11.58 -8.83 -14.51
CA LYS A 289 -12.03 -9.45 -13.24
C LYS A 289 -12.02 -10.98 -13.31
N ALA A 290 -12.48 -11.55 -14.42
CA ALA A 290 -12.46 -13.01 -14.63
C ALA A 290 -11.02 -13.56 -14.69
N GLU A 291 -10.11 -12.86 -15.38
CA GLU A 291 -8.68 -13.21 -15.43
C GLU A 291 -8.05 -13.20 -14.03
N PHE A 292 -8.34 -12.20 -13.23
CA PHE A 292 -7.87 -12.15 -11.85
C PHE A 292 -8.48 -13.28 -10.99
N ALA A 293 -9.77 -13.57 -11.12
CA ALA A 293 -10.41 -14.65 -10.37
C ALA A 293 -9.76 -16.00 -10.66
N GLN A 294 -9.48 -16.29 -11.96
CA GLN A 294 -8.76 -17.49 -12.37
C GLN A 294 -7.34 -17.52 -11.82
N PHE A 295 -6.62 -16.40 -11.94
CA PHE A 295 -5.25 -16.26 -11.40
C PHE A 295 -5.23 -16.50 -9.88
N LYS A 296 -6.17 -15.89 -9.16
CA LYS A 296 -6.27 -16.06 -7.71
C LYS A 296 -6.49 -17.52 -7.34
N HIS A 297 -7.44 -18.19 -7.98
CA HIS A 297 -7.72 -19.60 -7.77
C HIS A 297 -6.49 -20.49 -8.05
N ASP A 298 -5.80 -20.29 -9.19
CA ASP A 298 -4.73 -21.18 -9.66
C ASP A 298 -3.39 -20.96 -9.01
N LYS A 299 -3.13 -19.73 -8.50
CA LYS A 299 -1.80 -19.33 -8.03
C LYS A 299 -1.81 -18.89 -6.57
N VAL A 300 -2.75 -18.04 -6.15
CA VAL A 300 -2.78 -17.49 -4.79
C VAL A 300 -3.35 -18.52 -3.82
N ASP A 301 -4.55 -19.04 -4.10
CA ASP A 301 -5.23 -19.98 -3.22
C ASP A 301 -4.50 -21.32 -3.13
N THR A 302 -3.70 -21.66 -4.14
CA THR A 302 -2.81 -22.83 -4.15
C THR A 302 -1.41 -22.57 -3.59
N HIS A 303 -1.15 -21.39 -3.05
CA HIS A 303 0.15 -20.98 -2.49
C HIS A 303 1.35 -21.11 -3.47
N LYS A 304 1.12 -21.09 -4.78
CA LYS A 304 2.18 -21.09 -5.79
C LYS A 304 2.88 -19.74 -5.89
N ILE A 305 2.20 -18.68 -5.45
CA ILE A 305 2.74 -17.33 -5.28
C ILE A 305 2.39 -16.80 -3.88
N THR A 306 3.21 -15.89 -3.40
CA THR A 306 3.13 -15.29 -2.08
C THR A 306 2.96 -13.77 -2.18
N SER A 307 2.77 -13.10 -1.07
CA SER A 307 2.80 -11.63 -1.03
C SER A 307 4.12 -11.05 -1.55
N GLY A 308 5.23 -11.78 -1.38
CA GLY A 308 6.54 -11.38 -1.88
C GLY A 308 6.63 -11.28 -3.40
N ASP A 309 5.78 -12.01 -4.12
CA ASP A 309 5.71 -11.96 -5.58
C ASP A 309 4.88 -10.79 -6.09
N LEU A 310 3.90 -10.33 -5.27
CA LEU A 310 2.90 -9.34 -5.66
C LEU A 310 3.31 -7.90 -5.35
N PHE A 311 4.28 -7.69 -4.44
CA PHE A 311 4.73 -6.38 -4.00
C PHE A 311 6.22 -6.20 -4.21
N GLY A 312 6.61 -5.12 -4.86
CA GLY A 312 8.01 -4.85 -5.14
C GLY A 312 8.23 -3.62 -5.98
N SER A 313 9.47 -3.46 -6.43
CA SER A 313 9.85 -2.43 -7.40
C SER A 313 9.40 -2.80 -8.81
N ARG A 314 9.57 -1.85 -9.74
CA ARG A 314 9.33 -2.09 -11.17
C ARG A 314 10.17 -3.26 -11.69
N GLU A 315 11.43 -3.33 -11.29
CA GLU A 315 12.34 -4.42 -11.69
C GLU A 315 11.86 -5.77 -11.17
N HIS A 316 11.35 -5.83 -9.94
CA HIS A 316 10.80 -7.05 -9.36
C HIS A 316 9.53 -7.52 -10.09
N LEU A 317 8.62 -6.60 -10.38
CA LEU A 317 7.33 -6.90 -10.99
C LEU A 317 7.40 -7.11 -12.51
N HIS A 318 8.48 -6.69 -13.17
CA HIS A 318 8.73 -6.90 -14.60
C HIS A 318 7.53 -6.57 -15.53
N ASN A 319 6.80 -5.48 -15.24
CA ASN A 319 5.56 -5.13 -15.95
C ASN A 319 4.46 -6.21 -15.88
N ASN A 320 4.48 -7.05 -14.86
CA ASN A 320 3.38 -7.98 -14.59
C ASN A 320 2.19 -7.23 -13.98
N TYR A 321 1.33 -6.71 -14.85
CA TYR A 321 0.19 -5.89 -14.43
C TYR A 321 -0.84 -6.68 -13.64
N LEU A 322 -0.97 -7.98 -13.90
CA LEU A 322 -1.86 -8.85 -13.13
C LEU A 322 -1.37 -9.04 -11.68
N TYR A 323 -0.03 -9.15 -11.47
CA TYR A 323 0.53 -9.20 -10.11
C TYR A 323 0.31 -7.88 -9.38
N ARG A 324 0.51 -6.75 -10.06
CA ARG A 324 0.27 -5.43 -9.49
C ARG A 324 -1.21 -5.21 -9.16
N TYR A 325 -2.12 -5.63 -10.07
CA TYR A 325 -3.56 -5.66 -9.82
C TYR A 325 -3.89 -6.51 -8.58
N ALA A 326 -3.38 -7.74 -8.52
CA ALA A 326 -3.62 -8.66 -7.41
C ALA A 326 -3.13 -8.08 -6.08
N GLY A 327 -1.94 -7.48 -6.06
CA GLY A 327 -1.39 -6.80 -4.88
C GLY A 327 -2.31 -5.67 -4.40
N ALA A 328 -2.76 -4.79 -5.30
CA ALA A 328 -3.65 -3.69 -4.95
C ALA A 328 -5.03 -4.16 -4.50
N ASN A 329 -5.60 -5.19 -5.16
CA ASN A 329 -6.91 -5.73 -4.86
C ASN A 329 -6.95 -6.49 -3.52
N MET A 330 -5.91 -7.24 -3.19
CA MET A 330 -5.88 -8.08 -1.99
C MET A 330 -5.26 -7.39 -0.77
N GLY A 331 -4.53 -6.29 -0.92
CA GLY A 331 -3.89 -5.71 0.26
C GLY A 331 -3.00 -4.48 0.02
N ILE A 332 -3.31 -3.61 -0.87
CA ILE A 332 -2.57 -2.41 -1.30
C ILE A 332 -1.47 -1.93 -0.30
N PHE A 333 -0.35 -1.42 -0.79
CA PHE A 333 0.82 -0.97 -0.01
C PHE A 333 1.52 -2.07 0.81
N GLY A 334 1.42 -3.33 0.36
CA GLY A 334 2.20 -4.42 0.93
C GLY A 334 3.70 -4.19 0.79
N ASN A 335 4.47 -4.70 1.75
CA ASN A 335 5.93 -4.61 1.70
C ASN A 335 6.52 -5.57 0.67
N SER A 336 7.64 -5.17 0.07
CA SER A 336 8.50 -6.09 -0.68
C SER A 336 9.00 -7.23 0.21
N ALA A 337 9.23 -8.42 -0.36
CA ALA A 337 9.61 -9.63 0.38
C ALA A 337 10.81 -9.43 1.32
N ALA A 338 11.79 -8.63 0.92
CA ALA A 338 12.97 -8.34 1.74
C ALA A 338 12.64 -7.49 2.99
N GLU A 339 11.56 -6.72 2.96
CA GLU A 339 11.14 -5.87 4.08
C GLU A 339 10.21 -6.62 5.04
N ALA A 340 9.17 -7.28 4.51
CA ALA A 340 8.30 -8.12 5.31
C ALA A 340 7.65 -9.22 4.47
N ASN A 341 7.43 -10.37 5.09
CA ASN A 341 6.70 -11.48 4.51
C ASN A 341 5.40 -11.69 5.28
N TYR A 342 4.32 -12.00 4.56
CA TYR A 342 2.98 -12.19 5.11
C TYR A 342 2.47 -13.59 4.80
N ILE A 343 2.08 -14.34 5.82
CA ILE A 343 1.61 -15.70 5.69
C ILE A 343 0.24 -15.81 6.38
N GLY A 344 -0.77 -16.21 5.61
CA GLY A 344 -2.14 -16.35 6.12
C GLY A 344 -2.43 -17.75 6.63
N TYR A 345 -3.11 -17.84 7.78
CA TYR A 345 -3.68 -19.07 8.32
C TYR A 345 -5.20 -19.06 8.08
N PHE A 346 -5.63 -19.57 6.94
CA PHE A 346 -7.05 -19.66 6.57
C PHE A 346 -7.62 -21.06 6.75
N VAL A 347 -6.75 -22.08 6.79
CA VAL A 347 -7.07 -23.49 6.94
C VAL A 347 -6.18 -24.15 7.99
N ASP A 348 -6.63 -25.26 8.53
CA ASP A 348 -5.87 -26.10 9.44
C ASP A 348 -4.95 -27.10 8.70
N ASN A 349 -4.27 -27.96 9.45
CA ASN A 349 -3.37 -29.00 8.91
C ASN A 349 -4.10 -30.09 8.09
N GLN A 350 -5.43 -30.11 8.09
CA GLN A 350 -6.27 -31.00 7.31
C GLN A 350 -6.93 -30.28 6.11
N GLN A 351 -6.55 -29.01 5.85
CA GLN A 351 -7.10 -28.14 4.80
C GLN A 351 -8.57 -27.76 5.03
N HIS A 352 -9.07 -27.82 6.26
CA HIS A 352 -10.40 -27.33 6.59
C HIS A 352 -10.33 -25.84 6.97
N PRO A 353 -11.31 -25.02 6.55
CA PRO A 353 -11.41 -23.64 7.01
C PRO A 353 -11.43 -23.55 8.54
N VAL A 354 -10.67 -22.62 9.09
CA VAL A 354 -10.56 -22.47 10.55
C VAL A 354 -11.78 -21.77 11.14
N ASP A 355 -12.35 -22.36 12.20
CA ASP A 355 -13.56 -21.88 12.88
C ASP A 355 -13.46 -22.21 14.37
N ALA A 356 -13.29 -21.19 15.22
CA ALA A 356 -13.09 -21.38 16.65
C ALA A 356 -14.40 -21.60 17.44
N SER A 357 -15.58 -21.50 16.79
CA SER A 357 -16.83 -22.00 17.36
C SER A 357 -16.93 -23.54 17.35
N ARG A 358 -16.14 -24.18 16.48
CA ARG A 358 -16.18 -25.65 16.28
C ARG A 358 -14.98 -26.37 16.89
N ASN A 359 -13.79 -25.74 16.80
CA ASN A 359 -12.54 -26.34 17.22
C ASN A 359 -11.70 -25.37 18.04
N ARG A 360 -10.91 -25.92 18.93
CA ARG A 360 -9.73 -25.25 19.49
C ARG A 360 -8.53 -25.62 18.63
N TYR A 361 -7.57 -24.73 18.49
CA TYR A 361 -6.39 -24.98 17.67
C TYR A 361 -5.12 -24.73 18.47
N THR A 362 -4.05 -25.42 18.12
CA THR A 362 -2.69 -25.12 18.56
C THR A 362 -1.83 -24.78 17.35
N LEU A 363 -0.85 -23.89 17.57
CA LEU A 363 0.24 -23.64 16.66
C LEU A 363 1.55 -23.96 17.39
N HIS A 364 2.23 -24.99 16.91
CA HIS A 364 3.41 -25.54 17.58
C HIS A 364 4.69 -25.20 16.82
N PHE A 365 5.63 -24.53 17.49
CA PHE A 365 6.96 -24.26 17.00
C PHE A 365 7.97 -25.18 17.70
N ASN A 366 8.65 -26.02 16.95
CA ASN A 366 9.76 -26.80 17.51
C ASN A 366 10.81 -25.88 18.14
N LYS A 367 11.61 -26.42 19.03
CA LYS A 367 12.77 -25.71 19.56
C LYS A 367 13.61 -25.20 18.39
N ASP A 368 14.03 -23.95 18.43
CA ASP A 368 14.84 -23.28 17.41
C ASP A 368 14.18 -23.09 16.02
N ALA A 369 12.87 -23.39 15.88
CA ALA A 369 12.11 -23.24 14.64
C ALA A 369 11.11 -22.06 14.63
N LEU A 370 11.34 -21.06 15.48
CA LEU A 370 10.57 -19.82 15.46
C LEU A 370 10.72 -19.10 14.10
N PRO A 371 9.77 -18.23 13.71
CA PRO A 371 9.87 -17.48 12.45
C PRO A 371 11.19 -16.74 12.34
N PRO A 372 12.02 -16.99 11.29
CA PRO A 372 13.37 -16.44 11.18
C PRO A 372 13.30 -14.97 10.70
N ALA A 373 13.30 -14.05 11.64
CA ALA A 373 13.30 -12.61 11.42
C ALA A 373 14.63 -11.99 11.88
N ASN A 374 15.13 -10.99 11.14
CA ASN A 374 16.22 -10.13 11.60
C ASN A 374 15.70 -8.98 12.48
N ALA A 375 14.45 -8.56 12.31
CA ALA A 375 13.81 -7.58 13.18
C ALA A 375 12.88 -8.27 14.18
N PHE A 376 11.67 -8.60 13.79
CA PHE A 376 10.68 -9.25 14.64
C PHE A 376 9.63 -9.99 13.81
N TRP A 377 8.81 -10.79 14.45
CA TRP A 377 7.63 -11.40 13.85
C TRP A 377 6.39 -11.19 14.73
N SER A 378 5.22 -11.24 14.14
CA SER A 378 3.94 -11.20 14.84
C SER A 378 2.91 -12.11 14.18
N LEU A 379 2.04 -12.71 15.00
CA LEU A 379 0.84 -13.42 14.58
C LEU A 379 -0.36 -12.64 15.08
N THR A 380 -1.14 -12.05 14.17
CA THR A 380 -2.34 -11.24 14.48
C THR A 380 -3.59 -12.01 14.13
N MET A 381 -4.61 -11.94 15.01
CA MET A 381 -5.91 -12.57 14.87
C MET A 381 -6.94 -11.63 14.23
N TYR A 382 -7.74 -12.17 13.30
CA TYR A 382 -8.84 -11.45 12.66
C TYR A 382 -10.11 -12.29 12.60
N ASP A 383 -11.24 -11.64 12.73
CA ASP A 383 -12.55 -12.23 12.44
C ASP A 383 -12.68 -12.56 10.95
N GLY A 384 -13.11 -13.76 10.65
CA GLY A 384 -13.17 -14.29 9.28
C GLY A 384 -14.23 -13.64 8.38
N LYS A 385 -15.24 -12.99 8.96
CA LYS A 385 -16.33 -12.32 8.23
C LYS A 385 -16.05 -10.84 8.03
N THR A 386 -15.69 -10.14 9.11
CA THR A 386 -15.49 -8.69 9.11
C THR A 386 -14.08 -8.29 8.69
N LYS A 387 -13.10 -9.20 8.80
CA LYS A 387 -11.67 -8.96 8.60
C LYS A 387 -11.07 -7.91 9.55
N LEU A 388 -11.72 -7.68 10.68
CA LEU A 388 -11.29 -6.75 11.72
C LEU A 388 -10.64 -7.51 12.88
N LEU A 389 -9.99 -6.77 13.79
CA LEU A 389 -9.48 -7.32 15.04
C LEU A 389 -10.65 -7.85 15.90
N VAL A 390 -10.38 -8.86 16.73
CA VAL A 390 -11.39 -9.57 17.52
C VAL A 390 -11.39 -9.01 18.95
N GLU A 391 -12.55 -8.49 19.40
CA GLU A 391 -12.73 -8.09 20.79
C GLU A 391 -12.57 -9.31 21.71
N ASN A 392 -11.80 -9.14 22.78
CA ASN A 392 -11.53 -10.23 23.70
C ASN A 392 -11.22 -9.71 25.12
N PRO A 393 -11.41 -10.54 26.17
CA PRO A 393 -11.35 -10.09 27.58
C PRO A 393 -9.98 -9.63 28.07
N ILE A 394 -8.89 -9.91 27.32
CA ILE A 394 -7.52 -9.53 27.69
C ILE A 394 -6.93 -8.50 26.72
N ASN A 395 -7.71 -7.96 25.78
CA ASN A 395 -7.28 -6.98 24.76
C ASN A 395 -6.04 -7.43 23.99
N ARG A 396 -5.89 -8.74 23.74
CA ARG A 396 -4.77 -9.33 23.02
C ARG A 396 -5.19 -9.66 21.61
N TYR A 397 -4.66 -8.92 20.65
CA TYR A 397 -4.96 -9.07 19.22
C TYR A 397 -3.86 -9.79 18.46
N LEU A 398 -2.68 -9.89 19.06
CA LEU A 398 -1.51 -10.53 18.46
C LEU A 398 -0.61 -11.19 19.54
N ILE A 399 0.25 -12.08 19.07
CA ILE A 399 1.45 -12.53 19.78
C ILE A 399 2.67 -12.25 18.90
N ASN A 400 3.71 -11.65 19.45
CA ASN A 400 4.92 -11.30 18.70
C ASN A 400 6.21 -11.77 19.41
N SER A 401 7.33 -11.65 18.70
CA SER A 401 8.63 -12.11 19.20
C SER A 401 9.13 -11.38 20.45
N ARG A 402 8.62 -10.19 20.76
CA ARG A 402 8.99 -9.46 21.98
C ARG A 402 8.32 -10.04 23.23
N MET A 403 7.20 -10.74 23.04
CA MET A 403 6.48 -11.40 24.14
C MET A 403 7.10 -12.75 24.52
N LEU A 404 8.13 -13.23 23.81
CA LEU A 404 8.69 -14.58 24.00
C LEU A 404 9.20 -14.85 25.42
N SER A 405 9.68 -13.84 26.16
CA SER A 405 10.09 -13.97 27.56
C SER A 405 8.93 -14.30 28.50
N ASP A 406 7.71 -13.89 28.15
CA ASP A 406 6.51 -14.06 28.94
C ASP A 406 5.72 -15.33 28.55
N LEU A 407 6.06 -15.91 27.40
CA LEU A 407 5.44 -17.13 26.92
C LEU A 407 6.05 -18.36 27.58
N LYS A 408 5.19 -19.27 28.01
CA LYS A 408 5.62 -20.55 28.56
C LYS A 408 6.11 -21.48 27.44
N ARG A 409 7.31 -22.08 27.64
CA ARG A 409 7.82 -23.14 26.77
C ARG A 409 7.46 -24.51 27.32
N ASN A 410 7.32 -25.46 26.40
CA ASN A 410 7.20 -26.87 26.75
C ASN A 410 8.53 -27.40 27.36
N ALA A 411 8.49 -28.58 27.99
CA ALA A 411 9.65 -29.19 28.65
C ALA A 411 10.84 -29.46 27.69
N ASP A 412 10.58 -29.68 26.41
CA ASP A 412 11.55 -29.87 25.34
C ASP A 412 12.11 -28.56 24.75
N GLY A 413 11.64 -27.40 25.25
CA GLY A 413 12.01 -26.08 24.75
C GLY A 413 11.21 -25.59 23.56
N SER A 414 10.29 -26.37 23.02
CA SER A 414 9.34 -25.94 21.99
C SER A 414 8.33 -24.93 22.52
N LEU A 415 7.61 -24.23 21.61
CA LEU A 415 6.59 -23.24 21.95
C LEU A 415 5.26 -23.65 21.35
N THR A 416 4.21 -23.71 22.18
CA THR A 416 2.84 -23.91 21.72
C THR A 416 2.01 -22.66 21.98
N LEU A 417 1.36 -22.14 20.94
CA LEU A 417 0.35 -21.09 21.05
C LEU A 417 -1.03 -21.73 20.97
N TYR A 418 -1.95 -21.24 21.79
CA TYR A 418 -3.35 -21.69 21.84
C TYR A 418 -4.22 -20.68 21.11
N VAL A 419 -4.81 -21.07 20.00
CA VAL A 419 -5.68 -20.27 19.16
C VAL A 419 -7.11 -20.79 19.33
N GLN A 420 -7.87 -20.13 20.18
CA GLN A 420 -9.21 -20.58 20.57
C GLN A 420 -10.01 -19.43 21.19
N ASN A 421 -11.35 -19.58 21.23
CA ASN A 421 -12.24 -18.57 21.80
C ASN A 421 -12.11 -18.50 23.33
N GLN A 422 -12.19 -19.63 24.02
CA GLN A 422 -12.09 -19.67 25.50
C GLN A 422 -10.61 -19.78 25.94
N PRO A 423 -10.25 -19.16 27.08
CA PRO A 423 -8.89 -19.24 27.57
C PRO A 423 -8.45 -20.69 27.85
N PRO A 424 -7.18 -21.05 27.61
CA PRO A 424 -6.64 -22.35 28.02
C PRO A 424 -6.55 -22.42 29.54
N ALA A 425 -6.54 -23.65 30.08
CA ALA A 425 -6.44 -23.87 31.52
C ALA A 425 -5.05 -23.51 32.09
N GLY A 426 -5.01 -23.05 33.34
CA GLY A 426 -3.80 -22.90 34.13
C GLY A 426 -2.80 -21.87 33.58
N GLU A 427 -1.53 -22.26 33.57
CA GLU A 427 -0.38 -21.40 33.30
C GLU A 427 -0.16 -21.06 31.80
N TRP A 428 -1.05 -21.50 30.90
CA TRP A 428 -0.95 -21.31 29.46
C TRP A 428 -1.62 -20.02 28.96
N LEU A 429 -2.15 -19.18 29.86
CA LEU A 429 -2.85 -17.95 29.49
C LEU A 429 -1.96 -16.98 28.71
N ASN A 430 -0.66 -16.94 28.98
CA ASN A 430 0.27 -16.11 28.23
C ASN A 430 0.42 -16.55 26.77
N ASN A 431 0.25 -17.84 26.50
CA ASN A 431 0.36 -18.44 25.17
C ASN A 431 -0.97 -18.39 24.40
N TRP A 432 -2.01 -17.80 24.95
CA TRP A 432 -3.32 -17.72 24.32
C TRP A 432 -3.43 -16.54 23.36
N LEU A 433 -3.80 -16.80 22.12
CA LEU A 433 -4.25 -15.84 21.15
C LEU A 433 -5.78 -16.01 20.98
N PRO A 434 -6.59 -15.09 21.54
CA PRO A 434 -8.04 -15.19 21.49
C PRO A 434 -8.56 -15.16 20.04
N ALA A 435 -9.40 -16.13 19.69
CA ALA A 435 -10.12 -16.19 18.43
C ALA A 435 -11.60 -15.87 18.63
N PRO A 436 -12.33 -15.41 17.58
CA PRO A 436 -13.78 -15.15 17.71
C PRO A 436 -14.58 -16.46 17.92
N ASP A 437 -15.81 -16.35 18.35
CA ASP A 437 -16.75 -17.47 18.33
C ASP A 437 -17.31 -17.63 16.92
N GLY A 438 -16.49 -18.17 16.02
CA GLY A 438 -16.81 -18.32 14.59
C GLY A 438 -15.58 -18.50 13.71
N PRO A 439 -15.77 -18.33 12.38
CA PRO A 439 -14.65 -18.33 11.42
C PRO A 439 -13.64 -17.23 11.73
N PHE A 440 -12.36 -17.57 11.56
CA PHE A 440 -11.28 -16.62 11.76
C PHE A 440 -10.18 -16.79 10.71
N TYR A 441 -9.19 -15.94 10.71
CA TYR A 441 -7.89 -16.18 10.11
C TYR A 441 -6.79 -15.48 10.91
N GLY A 442 -5.59 -16.03 10.85
CA GLY A 442 -4.39 -15.41 11.41
C GLY A 442 -3.48 -14.89 10.30
N VAL A 443 -2.75 -13.81 10.56
CA VAL A 443 -1.68 -13.35 9.67
C VAL A 443 -0.37 -13.33 10.44
N LEU A 444 0.57 -14.19 10.02
CA LEU A 444 1.95 -14.15 10.48
C LEU A 444 2.73 -13.17 9.63
N ARG A 445 3.28 -12.14 10.26
CA ARG A 445 4.16 -11.15 9.67
C ARG A 445 5.59 -11.38 10.14
N ILE A 446 6.53 -11.48 9.20
CA ILE A 446 7.96 -11.65 9.49
C ILE A 446 8.68 -10.43 8.92
N TYR A 447 9.14 -9.54 9.80
CA TYR A 447 9.81 -8.29 9.41
C TYR A 447 11.32 -8.52 9.26
N MET A 448 11.88 -8.06 8.16
CA MET A 448 13.25 -8.34 7.72
C MET A 448 13.52 -9.86 7.76
N PRO A 449 12.75 -10.65 6.98
CA PRO A 449 12.87 -12.11 7.00
C PRO A 449 14.28 -12.54 6.63
N LYS A 450 14.74 -13.64 7.27
CA LYS A 450 15.99 -14.27 6.88
C LYS A 450 15.80 -15.09 5.59
N PRO A 451 16.90 -15.42 4.88
CA PRO A 451 16.82 -16.13 3.60
C PRO A 451 16.01 -17.43 3.62
N GLU A 452 15.95 -18.09 4.78
CA GLU A 452 15.23 -19.37 4.97
C GLU A 452 13.72 -19.24 4.74
N VAL A 453 13.16 -18.04 4.89
CA VAL A 453 11.75 -17.77 4.57
C VAL A 453 11.53 -17.80 3.06
N ALA A 454 12.33 -17.04 2.31
CA ALA A 454 12.21 -16.94 0.87
C ALA A 454 12.56 -18.24 0.13
N SER A 455 13.56 -18.97 0.61
CA SER A 455 13.97 -20.27 0.04
C SER A 455 13.01 -21.41 0.39
N GLY A 456 12.07 -21.19 1.33
CA GLY A 456 11.20 -22.24 1.85
C GLY A 456 11.93 -23.28 2.71
N ALA A 457 13.16 -23.01 3.13
CA ALA A 457 13.87 -23.88 4.07
C ALA A 457 13.21 -23.89 5.46
N TRP A 458 12.76 -22.73 5.92
CA TRP A 458 11.89 -22.65 7.07
C TRP A 458 10.48 -23.10 6.72
N LYS A 459 9.97 -24.07 7.47
CA LYS A 459 8.60 -24.57 7.28
C LYS A 459 7.69 -23.93 8.30
N MET A 460 6.66 -23.23 7.80
CA MET A 460 5.61 -22.68 8.63
C MET A 460 4.88 -23.80 9.36
N PRO A 461 4.72 -23.74 10.70
CA PRO A 461 3.86 -24.68 11.42
C PRO A 461 2.40 -24.44 11.02
N LEU A 462 1.61 -25.50 10.98
CA LEU A 462 0.21 -25.44 10.64
C LEU A 462 -0.66 -25.39 11.90
N LEU A 463 -1.81 -24.73 11.82
CA LEU A 463 -2.83 -24.79 12.86
C LEU A 463 -3.34 -26.25 12.95
N THR A 464 -3.30 -26.80 14.15
CA THR A 464 -3.74 -28.18 14.41
C THR A 464 -4.96 -28.14 15.32
N PRO A 465 -6.12 -28.72 14.88
CA PRO A 465 -7.28 -28.80 15.73
C PRO A 465 -7.00 -29.70 16.94
N VAL A 466 -7.38 -29.21 18.12
CA VAL A 466 -7.32 -30.01 19.35
C VAL A 466 -8.54 -30.90 19.38
N VAL A 467 -8.34 -32.19 19.13
CA VAL A 467 -9.38 -33.19 19.30
C VAL A 467 -9.80 -33.16 20.76
N SER A 468 -11.05 -32.81 21.04
CA SER A 468 -11.62 -33.04 22.38
C SER A 468 -11.54 -34.53 22.64
N GLN A 469 -10.70 -34.95 23.58
CA GLN A 469 -10.89 -36.25 24.16
C GLN A 469 -12.28 -36.20 24.78
N THR A 470 -13.27 -36.71 24.07
CA THR A 470 -14.53 -37.10 24.72
C THR A 470 -14.13 -38.07 25.81
N ALA A 471 -14.34 -37.61 27.06
CA ALA A 471 -14.19 -38.51 28.20
C ALA A 471 -15.06 -39.75 27.93
N PRO A 472 -14.55 -40.97 28.20
CA PRO A 472 -15.27 -42.18 28.02
C PRO A 472 -16.53 -42.23 28.88
#